data_92c27e2598573c0238a9d25b9a371937
#
_entry.id   92c27e2598573c0238a9d25b9a371937
#
_cell.length_a   1.000
_cell.length_b   1.000
_cell.length_c   1.000
_cell.angle_alpha   90.00
_cell.angle_beta   90.00
_cell.angle_gamma   90.00
#
_symmetry.space_group_name_H-M   'P 1'
#
loop_
_entity.id
_entity.type
_entity.pdbx_description
1 polymer ?
#
loop_
_entity_poly.entity_id
_entity_poly.type
_entity_poly.pdbx_seq_one_letter_code
_entity_poly.pdbx_strand_id
1 'polypeptide(L)'
;ILTESAKEFSNQYPGVKLNIVCGTMSDVLEMLRKRELDFVLCFKPDILDDDIDSHVLFDNHLSLIVSKNHPLAQRKSVSMEDIRNQVFAMPAKETQARNAFDRIFPGMYDKLNVKVDINEVNVLLDLVSVTKMVTFLSEATLLHKDGLVAVALDAPATQMEGCVHTIKNAYRK
;
A
#
# COMPACT_ATOMS: atom_id res chain seq x y z
N ILE A 1 -2.74 -11.69 1.06
CA ILE A 1 -4.17 -11.76 0.66
C ILE A 1 -4.28 -12.23 -0.79
N LEU A 2 -3.82 -11.47 -1.80
CA LEU A 2 -3.99 -11.84 -3.21
C LEU A 2 -3.45 -13.24 -3.57
N THR A 3 -2.27 -13.59 -3.08
CA THR A 3 -1.63 -14.89 -3.37
C THR A 3 -2.48 -16.07 -2.86
N GLU A 4 -3.02 -15.97 -1.65
CA GLU A 4 -3.86 -17.02 -1.08
C GLU A 4 -5.21 -17.10 -1.77
N SER A 5 -5.86 -15.96 -2.03
CA SER A 5 -7.11 -15.92 -2.78
C SER A 5 -6.93 -16.48 -4.20
N ALA A 6 -5.83 -16.16 -4.89
CA ALA A 6 -5.53 -16.70 -6.22
C ALA A 6 -5.31 -18.22 -6.18
N LYS A 7 -4.63 -18.74 -5.14
CA LYS A 7 -4.44 -20.18 -4.93
C LYS A 7 -5.78 -20.89 -4.70
N GLU A 8 -6.62 -20.38 -3.81
CA GLU A 8 -7.94 -20.95 -3.54
C GLU A 8 -8.83 -20.93 -4.78
N PHE A 9 -8.87 -19.82 -5.49
CA PHE A 9 -9.62 -19.66 -6.73
C PHE A 9 -9.16 -20.66 -7.79
N SER A 10 -7.85 -20.81 -8.00
CA SER A 10 -7.30 -21.76 -8.98
C SER A 10 -7.62 -23.22 -8.64
N ASN A 11 -7.68 -23.55 -7.36
CA ASN A 11 -8.07 -24.89 -6.90
C ASN A 11 -9.57 -25.15 -7.11
N GLN A 12 -10.40 -24.13 -6.85
CA GLN A 12 -11.86 -24.24 -6.97
C GLN A 12 -12.33 -24.21 -8.42
N TYR A 13 -11.61 -23.46 -9.28
CA TYR A 13 -11.98 -23.25 -10.69
C TYR A 13 -10.80 -23.58 -11.62
N PRO A 14 -10.39 -24.85 -11.75
CA PRO A 14 -9.19 -25.25 -12.50
C PRO A 14 -9.27 -24.98 -14.00
N GLY A 15 -10.47 -24.77 -14.54
CA GLY A 15 -10.68 -24.41 -15.95
C GLY A 15 -10.62 -22.92 -16.24
N VAL A 16 -10.44 -22.05 -15.21
CA VAL A 16 -10.40 -20.59 -15.36
C VAL A 16 -8.96 -20.11 -15.29
N LYS A 17 -8.54 -19.37 -16.33
CA LYS A 17 -7.22 -18.72 -16.34
C LYS A 17 -7.31 -17.38 -15.62
N LEU A 18 -6.50 -17.19 -14.59
CA LEU A 18 -6.26 -15.90 -13.97
C LEU A 18 -5.17 -15.13 -14.72
N ASN A 19 -5.42 -13.86 -15.02
CA ASN A 19 -4.41 -12.92 -15.48
C ASN A 19 -4.28 -11.80 -14.44
N ILE A 20 -3.12 -11.69 -13.79
CA ILE A 20 -2.86 -10.71 -12.74
C ILE A 20 -1.90 -9.67 -13.29
N VAL A 21 -2.34 -8.42 -13.33
CA VAL A 21 -1.57 -7.27 -13.78
C VAL A 21 -1.29 -6.36 -12.58
N CYS A 22 -0.05 -5.94 -12.41
CA CYS A 22 0.33 -4.97 -11.40
C CYS A 22 0.73 -3.66 -12.08
N GLY A 23 0.31 -2.53 -11.50
CA GLY A 23 0.61 -1.20 -12.04
C GLY A 23 0.31 -0.12 -11.01
N THR A 24 0.47 1.15 -11.39
CA THR A 24 0.02 2.26 -10.56
C THR A 24 -1.51 2.24 -10.46
N MET A 25 -2.05 2.91 -9.44
CA MET A 25 -3.50 2.99 -9.27
C MET A 25 -4.17 3.63 -10.51
N SER A 26 -3.55 4.65 -11.09
CA SER A 26 -4.03 5.30 -12.31
C SER A 26 -4.10 4.32 -13.48
N ASP A 27 -3.03 3.56 -13.71
CA ASP A 27 -2.95 2.61 -14.83
C ASP A 27 -4.02 1.52 -14.73
N VAL A 28 -4.12 0.88 -13.55
CA VAL A 28 -5.07 -0.24 -13.38
C VAL A 28 -6.53 0.22 -13.40
N LEU A 29 -6.85 1.44 -12.92
CA LEU A 29 -8.19 2.01 -13.03
C LEU A 29 -8.51 2.40 -14.48
N GLU A 30 -7.53 2.88 -15.25
CA GLU A 30 -7.72 3.13 -16.69
C GLU A 30 -7.97 1.83 -17.46
N MET A 31 -7.21 0.77 -17.18
CA MET A 31 -7.43 -0.57 -17.76
C MET A 31 -8.83 -1.12 -17.40
N LEU A 32 -9.29 -0.88 -16.15
CA LEU A 32 -10.63 -1.25 -15.73
C LEU A 32 -11.71 -0.54 -16.57
N ARG A 33 -11.57 0.79 -16.80
CA ARG A 33 -12.50 1.56 -17.66
C ARG A 33 -12.52 1.07 -19.11
N LYS A 34 -11.34 0.69 -19.63
CA LYS A 34 -11.21 0.09 -20.97
C LYS A 34 -11.72 -1.36 -21.04
N ARG A 35 -12.16 -1.93 -19.90
CA ARG A 35 -12.59 -3.33 -19.79
C ARG A 35 -11.51 -4.35 -20.13
N GLU A 36 -10.26 -3.97 -19.95
CA GLU A 36 -9.10 -4.85 -20.07
C GLU A 36 -8.91 -5.68 -18.79
N LEU A 37 -9.50 -5.24 -17.67
CA LEU A 37 -9.55 -5.93 -16.39
C LEU A 37 -11.02 -6.11 -15.97
N ASP A 38 -11.33 -7.25 -15.34
CA ASP A 38 -12.66 -7.53 -14.80
C ASP A 38 -12.88 -6.79 -13.46
N PHE A 39 -11.82 -6.65 -12.65
CA PHE A 39 -11.82 -5.89 -11.39
C PHE A 39 -10.41 -5.45 -11.02
N VAL A 40 -10.31 -4.50 -10.11
CA VAL A 40 -9.05 -3.98 -9.57
C VAL A 40 -9.07 -4.06 -8.05
N LEU A 41 -7.97 -4.51 -7.47
CA LEU A 41 -7.71 -4.46 -6.03
C LEU A 41 -6.71 -3.34 -5.74
N CYS A 42 -7.17 -2.28 -5.09
CA CYS A 42 -6.30 -1.20 -4.63
C CYS A 42 -6.92 -0.49 -3.42
N PHE A 43 -6.18 0.41 -2.80
CA PHE A 43 -6.78 1.28 -1.79
C PHE A 43 -7.73 2.27 -2.45
N LYS A 44 -8.76 2.67 -1.70
CA LYS A 44 -9.75 3.62 -2.16
C LYS A 44 -9.10 4.95 -2.52
N PRO A 45 -9.24 5.44 -3.77
CA PRO A 45 -8.76 6.76 -4.14
C PRO A 45 -9.61 7.86 -3.47
N ASP A 46 -9.02 9.05 -3.30
CA ASP A 46 -9.74 10.20 -2.74
C ASP A 46 -10.89 10.67 -3.65
N ILE A 47 -10.72 10.49 -4.96
CA ILE A 47 -11.74 10.76 -5.98
C ILE A 47 -11.99 9.48 -6.76
N LEU A 48 -13.22 9.03 -6.74
CA LEU A 48 -13.70 7.88 -7.50
C LEU A 48 -14.56 8.39 -8.65
N ASP A 49 -14.36 7.85 -9.84
CA ASP A 49 -15.20 8.17 -10.99
C ASP A 49 -16.61 7.60 -10.82
N ASP A 50 -17.59 8.29 -11.37
CA ASP A 50 -19.01 7.94 -11.25
C ASP A 50 -19.36 6.58 -11.87
N ASP A 51 -18.52 6.05 -12.75
CA ASP A 51 -18.72 4.77 -13.44
C ASP A 51 -18.09 3.57 -12.70
N ILE A 52 -17.40 3.81 -11.59
CA ILE A 52 -16.75 2.78 -10.77
C ILE A 52 -17.53 2.51 -9.49
N ASP A 53 -17.83 1.24 -9.24
CA ASP A 53 -18.27 0.74 -7.94
C ASP A 53 -17.06 0.33 -7.11
N SER A 54 -17.06 0.70 -5.84
CA SER A 54 -16.00 0.38 -4.89
C SER A 54 -16.58 -0.30 -3.65
N HIS A 55 -16.08 -1.52 -3.36
CA HIS A 55 -16.49 -2.27 -2.18
C HIS A 55 -15.29 -2.45 -1.26
N VAL A 56 -15.41 -1.97 -0.02
CA VAL A 56 -14.37 -2.14 1.00
C VAL A 56 -14.25 -3.61 1.38
N LEU A 57 -13.03 -4.13 1.33
CA LEU A 57 -12.68 -5.49 1.71
C LEU A 57 -12.06 -5.54 3.12
N PHE A 58 -11.22 -4.55 3.43
CA PHE A 58 -10.55 -4.45 4.72
C PHE A 58 -10.10 -3.01 4.99
N ASP A 59 -10.02 -2.69 6.27
CA ASP A 59 -9.39 -1.46 6.76
C ASP A 59 -7.94 -1.71 7.11
N ASN A 60 -7.11 -0.71 6.86
CA ASN A 60 -5.69 -0.73 7.18
C ASN A 60 -5.21 0.68 7.50
N HIS A 61 -3.97 0.80 7.97
CA HIS A 61 -3.38 2.09 8.31
C HIS A 61 -2.02 2.27 7.65
N LEU A 62 -1.72 3.51 7.24
CA LEU A 62 -0.36 3.91 6.95
C LEU A 62 0.42 3.89 8.26
N SER A 63 1.53 3.19 8.27
CA SER A 63 2.39 3.01 9.46
C SER A 63 3.85 3.28 9.12
N LEU A 64 4.64 3.60 10.13
CA LEU A 64 6.09 3.59 10.00
C LEU A 64 6.58 2.14 10.02
N ILE A 65 7.29 1.73 8.99
CA ILE A 65 7.88 0.40 8.91
C ILE A 65 9.37 0.50 9.26
N VAL A 66 9.80 -0.34 10.19
CA VAL A 66 11.17 -0.39 10.68
C VAL A 66 11.64 -1.83 10.82
N SER A 67 12.97 -2.05 10.81
CA SER A 67 13.53 -3.34 11.21
C SER A 67 13.17 -3.63 12.67
N LYS A 68 12.93 -4.89 13.02
CA LYS A 68 12.66 -5.32 14.40
C LYS A 68 13.78 -4.94 15.40
N ASN A 69 14.99 -4.73 14.88
CA ASN A 69 16.15 -4.31 15.68
C ASN A 69 16.29 -2.77 15.77
N HIS A 70 15.38 -2.02 15.14
CA HIS A 70 15.41 -0.57 15.16
C HIS A 70 14.96 -0.03 16.54
N PRO A 71 15.56 1.06 17.06
CA PRO A 71 15.15 1.63 18.35
C PRO A 71 13.66 1.97 18.48
N LEU A 72 13.01 2.30 17.36
CA LEU A 72 11.58 2.62 17.32
C LEU A 72 10.68 1.38 17.29
N ALA A 73 11.20 0.18 17.07
CA ALA A 73 10.39 -1.05 16.92
C ALA A 73 9.55 -1.40 18.16
N GLN A 74 9.95 -0.92 19.34
CA GLN A 74 9.24 -1.15 20.61
C GLN A 74 8.23 -0.04 20.95
N ARG A 75 8.13 1.00 20.13
CA ARG A 75 7.18 2.09 20.34
C ARG A 75 5.78 1.66 19.90
N LYS A 76 4.79 2.03 20.67
CA LYS A 76 3.37 1.81 20.27
C LYS A 76 2.95 2.74 19.14
N SER A 77 3.41 3.98 19.21
CA SER A 77 3.20 4.98 18.15
C SER A 77 4.36 5.96 18.10
N VAL A 78 4.47 6.67 16.99
CA VAL A 78 5.45 7.73 16.76
C VAL A 78 4.77 8.93 16.09
N SER A 79 5.20 10.14 16.50
CA SER A 79 4.88 11.38 15.83
C SER A 79 5.91 11.71 14.75
N MET A 80 5.62 12.69 13.89
CA MET A 80 6.61 13.18 12.91
C MET A 80 7.85 13.78 13.61
N GLU A 81 7.69 14.36 14.81
CA GLU A 81 8.80 14.90 15.58
C GLU A 81 9.76 13.79 16.06
N ASP A 82 9.23 12.65 16.46
CA ASP A 82 10.03 11.49 16.90
C ASP A 82 10.91 10.93 15.77
N ILE A 83 10.47 11.06 14.52
CA ILE A 83 11.09 10.40 13.36
C ILE A 83 11.77 11.34 12.39
N ARG A 84 11.67 12.66 12.54
CA ARG A 84 12.24 13.66 11.61
C ARG A 84 13.74 13.50 11.35
N ASN A 85 14.49 12.96 12.31
CA ASN A 85 15.94 12.76 12.20
C ASN A 85 16.32 11.37 11.65
N GLN A 86 15.34 10.54 11.32
CA GLN A 86 15.59 9.23 10.72
C GLN A 86 16.03 9.36 9.25
N VAL A 87 16.67 8.32 8.75
CA VAL A 87 17.00 8.18 7.33
C VAL A 87 15.88 7.39 6.66
N PHE A 88 15.34 7.91 5.59
CA PHE A 88 14.19 7.33 4.90
C PHE A 88 14.57 6.68 3.57
N ALA A 89 14.00 5.50 3.34
CA ALA A 89 13.73 4.97 2.02
C ALA A 89 12.22 5.14 1.77
N MET A 90 11.83 5.92 0.79
CA MET A 90 10.41 6.27 0.60
C MET A 90 9.78 5.50 -0.57
N PRO A 91 8.48 5.23 -0.49
CA PRO A 91 7.73 4.85 -1.68
C PRO A 91 7.82 5.97 -2.72
N ALA A 92 8.09 5.61 -3.98
CA ALA A 92 8.16 6.57 -5.07
C ALA A 92 6.81 7.28 -5.31
N LYS A 93 6.85 8.41 -5.98
CA LYS A 93 5.65 9.14 -6.41
C LYS A 93 4.68 8.22 -7.13
N GLU A 94 3.38 8.53 -7.00
CA GLU A 94 2.26 7.77 -7.61
C GLU A 94 1.99 6.39 -6.99
N THR A 95 2.84 5.90 -6.08
CA THR A 95 2.49 4.74 -5.27
C THR A 95 1.40 5.10 -4.26
N GLN A 96 0.54 4.15 -3.92
CA GLN A 96 -0.57 4.37 -2.99
C GLN A 96 -0.10 4.81 -1.60
N ALA A 97 0.99 4.22 -1.10
CA ALA A 97 1.57 4.59 0.18
C ALA A 97 2.14 6.02 0.17
N ARG A 98 2.77 6.45 -0.94
CA ARG A 98 3.27 7.82 -1.06
C ARG A 98 2.12 8.81 -1.16
N ASN A 99 1.08 8.51 -1.92
CA ASN A 99 -0.11 9.37 -1.99
C ASN A 99 -0.77 9.52 -0.61
N ALA A 100 -0.87 8.43 0.15
CA ALA A 100 -1.39 8.48 1.53
C ALA A 100 -0.49 9.31 2.44
N PHE A 101 0.83 9.17 2.35
CA PHE A 101 1.78 9.97 3.11
C PHE A 101 1.65 11.46 2.79
N ASP A 102 1.63 11.84 1.52
CA ASP A 102 1.55 13.23 1.08
C ASP A 102 0.21 13.89 1.49
N ARG A 103 -0.88 13.10 1.54
CA ARG A 103 -2.18 13.55 2.04
C ARG A 103 -2.17 13.79 3.55
N ILE A 104 -1.58 12.89 4.33
CA ILE A 104 -1.56 12.97 5.81
C ILE A 104 -0.56 14.03 6.26
N PHE A 105 0.56 14.17 5.58
CA PHE A 105 1.66 15.06 5.92
C PHE A 105 2.05 15.98 4.75
N PRO A 106 1.16 16.91 4.33
CA PRO A 106 1.42 17.78 3.17
C PRO A 106 2.71 18.56 3.33
N GLY A 107 3.58 18.52 2.30
CA GLY A 107 4.85 19.24 2.26
C GLY A 107 5.92 18.73 3.25
N MET A 108 5.69 17.58 3.88
CA MET A 108 6.66 17.03 4.82
C MET A 108 7.80 16.27 4.14
N TYR A 109 7.58 15.71 2.96
CA TYR A 109 8.59 14.94 2.24
C TYR A 109 9.91 15.68 2.09
N ASP A 110 9.87 16.95 1.69
CA ASP A 110 11.07 17.79 1.46
C ASP A 110 11.84 18.12 2.76
N LYS A 111 11.23 17.87 3.91
CA LYS A 111 11.82 18.07 5.24
C LYS A 111 12.45 16.80 5.82
N LEU A 112 12.23 15.66 5.18
CA LEU A 112 12.79 14.37 5.60
C LEU A 112 14.16 14.14 4.99
N ASN A 113 15.01 13.37 5.69
CA ASN A 113 16.29 12.90 5.15
C ASN A 113 16.06 11.66 4.27
N VAL A 114 15.47 11.87 3.09
CA VAL A 114 15.22 10.78 2.12
C VAL A 114 16.49 10.47 1.36
N LYS A 115 16.87 9.21 1.30
CA LYS A 115 18.04 8.71 0.56
C LYS A 115 17.67 7.94 -0.69
N VAL A 116 16.50 7.30 -0.69
CA VAL A 116 16.08 6.42 -1.79
C VAL A 116 14.56 6.55 -1.96
N ASP A 117 14.10 6.63 -3.22
CA ASP A 117 12.72 6.44 -3.62
C ASP A 117 12.59 5.14 -4.42
N ILE A 118 11.65 4.28 -4.05
CA ILE A 118 11.48 2.95 -4.64
C ILE A 118 10.00 2.73 -4.99
N ASN A 119 9.72 2.33 -6.21
CA ASN A 119 8.36 2.03 -6.69
C ASN A 119 7.95 0.56 -6.50
N GLU A 120 8.85 -0.30 -6.04
CA GLU A 120 8.60 -1.71 -5.80
C GLU A 120 8.66 -2.01 -4.29
N VAL A 121 7.53 -2.47 -3.73
CA VAL A 121 7.34 -2.64 -2.28
C VAL A 121 8.27 -3.69 -1.69
N ASN A 122 8.52 -4.82 -2.37
CA ASN A 122 9.38 -5.85 -1.81
C ASN A 122 10.85 -5.38 -1.73
N VAL A 123 11.34 -4.68 -2.75
CA VAL A 123 12.69 -4.08 -2.74
C VAL A 123 12.82 -3.07 -1.61
N LEU A 124 11.78 -2.26 -1.39
CA LEU A 124 11.73 -1.28 -0.30
C LEU A 124 11.78 -1.97 1.07
N LEU A 125 10.97 -3.02 1.28
CA LEU A 125 10.95 -3.79 2.53
C LEU A 125 12.27 -4.51 2.77
N ASP A 126 12.85 -5.11 1.75
CA ASP A 126 14.15 -5.79 1.86
C ASP A 126 15.26 -4.80 2.25
N LEU A 127 15.28 -3.60 1.65
CA LEU A 127 16.24 -2.54 2.02
C LEU A 127 16.08 -2.11 3.48
N VAL A 128 14.85 -1.88 3.94
CA VAL A 128 14.56 -1.50 5.34
C VAL A 128 14.95 -2.62 6.31
N SER A 129 14.77 -3.88 5.92
CA SER A 129 15.09 -5.04 6.78
C SER A 129 16.58 -5.17 7.10
N VAL A 130 17.46 -4.77 6.16
CA VAL A 130 18.92 -4.90 6.28
C VAL A 130 19.66 -3.60 6.60
N THR A 131 18.92 -2.49 6.76
CA THR A 131 19.49 -1.17 7.06
C THR A 131 18.88 -0.57 8.34
N LYS A 132 19.30 0.65 8.67
CA LYS A 132 18.64 1.47 9.70
C LYS A 132 17.64 2.47 9.10
N MET A 133 17.36 2.36 7.80
CA MET A 133 16.36 3.20 7.16
C MET A 133 14.96 2.81 7.61
N VAL A 134 14.06 3.78 7.56
CA VAL A 134 12.65 3.61 7.86
C VAL A 134 11.81 4.00 6.64
N THR A 135 10.57 3.52 6.57
CA THR A 135 9.66 3.86 5.47
C THR A 135 8.23 3.96 5.95
N PHE A 136 7.35 4.47 5.08
CA PHE A 136 5.91 4.50 5.31
C PHE A 136 5.21 3.56 4.32
N LEU A 137 4.53 2.56 4.85
CA LEU A 137 3.69 1.65 4.07
C LEU A 137 2.44 1.29 4.86
N SER A 138 1.47 0.70 4.18
CA SER A 138 0.35 0.03 4.86
C SER A 138 0.89 -1.16 5.67
N GLU A 139 0.43 -1.33 6.90
CA GLU A 139 0.82 -2.46 7.75
C GLU A 139 0.50 -3.82 7.12
N ALA A 140 -0.52 -3.89 6.24
CA ALA A 140 -0.85 -5.10 5.50
C ALA A 140 0.30 -5.60 4.59
N THR A 141 1.27 -4.74 4.25
CA THR A 141 2.44 -5.14 3.46
C THR A 141 3.39 -6.07 4.22
N LEU A 142 3.27 -6.11 5.56
CA LEU A 142 4.08 -6.97 6.41
C LEU A 142 3.53 -8.39 6.59
N LEU A 143 2.35 -8.69 6.04
CA LEU A 143 1.83 -10.06 6.05
C LEU A 143 2.87 -10.99 5.40
N HIS A 144 3.38 -11.94 6.19
CA HIS A 144 4.44 -12.88 5.78
C HIS A 144 5.85 -12.27 5.59
N LYS A 145 6.14 -11.12 6.21
CA LYS A 145 7.49 -10.50 6.22
C LYS A 145 8.08 -10.51 7.63
N ASP A 146 8.89 -11.54 7.91
CA ASP A 146 9.62 -11.61 9.17
C ASP A 146 10.74 -10.55 9.22
N GLY A 147 10.98 -10.02 10.43
CA GLY A 147 12.10 -9.10 10.66
C GLY A 147 11.75 -7.61 10.52
N LEU A 148 10.52 -7.28 10.16
CA LEU A 148 10.00 -5.92 10.12
C LEU A 148 8.86 -5.72 11.12
N VAL A 149 8.65 -4.48 11.54
CA VAL A 149 7.59 -4.07 12.47
C VAL A 149 6.92 -2.82 11.94
N ALA A 150 5.58 -2.81 12.01
CA ALA A 150 4.79 -1.61 11.79
C ALA A 150 4.59 -0.88 13.12
N VAL A 151 4.92 0.39 13.15
CA VAL A 151 4.71 1.29 14.29
C VAL A 151 3.65 2.30 13.90
N ALA A 152 2.60 2.42 14.70
CA ALA A 152 1.49 3.32 14.40
C ALA A 152 1.96 4.78 14.33
N LEU A 153 1.32 5.56 13.48
CA LEU A 153 1.55 7.01 13.39
C LEU A 153 0.57 7.75 14.30
N ASP A 154 1.09 8.64 15.11
CA ASP A 154 0.29 9.58 15.90
C ASP A 154 -0.13 10.75 15.00
N ALA A 155 -1.07 10.47 14.11
CA ALA A 155 -1.60 11.40 13.14
C ALA A 155 -3.06 11.07 12.80
N PRO A 156 -3.88 12.07 12.47
CA PRO A 156 -5.23 11.84 12.00
C PRO A 156 -5.22 11.20 10.59
N ALA A 157 -6.31 10.48 10.29
CA ALA A 157 -6.61 9.99 8.94
C ALA A 157 -5.54 9.06 8.31
N THR A 158 -4.85 8.25 9.13
CA THR A 158 -3.91 7.24 8.64
C THR A 158 -4.61 6.06 7.96
N GLN A 159 -5.94 6.00 8.03
CA GLN A 159 -6.75 4.90 7.48
C GLN A 159 -6.60 4.78 5.97
N MET A 160 -6.50 3.55 5.50
CA MET A 160 -6.41 3.15 4.10
C MET A 160 -7.39 2.00 3.86
N GLU A 161 -8.48 2.24 3.17
CA GLU A 161 -9.49 1.24 2.85
C GLU A 161 -9.05 0.41 1.62
N GLY A 162 -8.75 -0.87 1.82
CA GLY A 162 -8.50 -1.80 0.72
C GLY A 162 -9.81 -2.21 0.06
N CYS A 163 -9.93 -1.96 -1.23
CA CYS A 163 -11.18 -2.12 -1.98
C CYS A 163 -11.04 -3.02 -3.20
N VAL A 164 -12.14 -3.63 -3.60
CA VAL A 164 -12.33 -4.11 -4.95
C VAL A 164 -13.14 -3.07 -5.73
N HIS A 165 -12.65 -2.73 -6.92
CA HIS A 165 -13.28 -1.78 -7.84
C HIS A 165 -13.76 -2.52 -9.08
N THR A 166 -14.97 -2.22 -9.52
CA THR A 166 -15.59 -2.78 -10.73
C THR A 166 -16.31 -1.67 -11.50
N ILE A 167 -16.53 -1.85 -12.79
CA ILE A 167 -17.38 -0.94 -13.57
C ILE A 167 -18.85 -1.13 -13.15
N LYS A 168 -19.56 -0.02 -12.90
CA LYS A 168 -21.00 -0.02 -12.65
C LYS A 168 -21.75 -0.66 -13.81
N ASN A 169 -22.78 -1.43 -13.49
CA ASN A 169 -23.62 -2.09 -14.48
C ASN A 169 -22.86 -2.99 -15.47
N ALA A 170 -21.60 -3.35 -15.18
CA ALA A 170 -20.93 -4.39 -15.94
C ALA A 170 -21.61 -5.74 -15.70
N TYR A 171 -21.80 -6.51 -16.77
CA TYR A 171 -22.31 -7.87 -16.65
C TYR A 171 -21.31 -8.71 -15.85
N ARG A 172 -21.70 -9.13 -14.65
CA ARG A 172 -20.92 -10.06 -13.83
C ARG A 172 -21.21 -11.47 -14.34
N LYS A 173 -20.21 -12.09 -14.97
CA LYS A 173 -20.27 -13.50 -15.37
C LYS A 173 -20.19 -14.39 -14.14
#